data_c5cda7031e569fde084cf065edf7e31c
#
_entry.id   c5cda7031e569fde084cf065edf7e31c
#
_cell.length_a   1.000
_cell.length_b   1.000
_cell.length_c   1.000
_cell.angle_alpha   90.00
_cell.angle_beta   90.00
_cell.angle_gamma   90.00
#
_symmetry.space_group_name_H-M   'P 1'
#
loop_
_entity.id
_entity.type
_entity.pdbx_description
1 polymer ?
#
loop_
_entity_poly.entity_id
_entity_poly.type
_entity_poly.pdbx_seq_one_letter_code
_entity_poly.pdbx_strand_id
1 'polypeptide(L)'
;MTKVFAADKRSYGSDFMREFKTLDELKRGIVENELWFEMYDYEKSKSNYTDDMYTEELFKEHSESYTLYEIDLHDDEKLEWNEYDGQSSFRIVKKEVEILSTMKQVE
;
A
#
# COMPACT_ATOMS: atom_id res chain seq x y z
N MET A 1 13.94 -3.56 -14.33
CA MET A 1 13.46 -3.41 -12.96
C MET A 1 12.26 -2.47 -12.88
N THR A 2 11.35 -2.76 -12.02
CA THR A 2 10.18 -1.93 -11.77
C THR A 2 10.32 -1.27 -10.40
N LYS A 3 10.13 0.03 -10.35
CA LYS A 3 10.12 0.75 -9.07
C LYS A 3 8.70 0.78 -8.53
N VAL A 4 8.53 0.38 -7.28
CA VAL A 4 7.25 0.49 -6.59
C VAL A 4 7.45 1.26 -5.29
N PHE A 5 6.38 1.86 -4.83
CA PHE A 5 6.37 2.60 -3.58
C PHE A 5 5.42 1.89 -2.63
N ALA A 6 5.81 1.79 -1.38
CA ALA A 6 4.99 1.10 -0.40
C ALA A 6 4.89 1.92 0.87
N ALA A 7 3.81 1.78 1.57
CA ALA A 7 3.60 2.45 2.84
C ALA A 7 2.93 1.49 3.81
N ASP A 8 3.34 1.56 5.08
CA ASP A 8 2.63 0.85 6.11
C ASP A 8 2.44 1.72 7.35
N LYS A 9 1.39 1.41 8.07
CA LYS A 9 1.08 2.02 9.37
C LYS A 9 0.47 0.94 10.24
N ARG A 10 1.09 0.69 11.38
CA ARG A 10 0.54 -0.21 12.38
C ARG A 10 -0.27 0.62 13.38
N SER A 11 -1.53 0.31 13.52
CA SER A 11 -2.36 0.96 14.50
C SER A 11 -3.31 -0.04 15.16
N TYR A 12 -3.73 0.27 16.36
CA TYR A 12 -4.57 -0.62 17.13
C TYR A 12 -5.89 -0.86 16.40
N GLY A 13 -6.10 -2.13 16.02
CA GLY A 13 -7.33 -2.55 15.37
C GLY A 13 -7.39 -2.35 13.85
N SER A 14 -6.38 -1.72 13.24
CA SER A 14 -6.42 -1.47 11.80
C SER A 14 -5.03 -1.16 11.27
N ASP A 15 -4.51 -2.07 10.46
CA ASP A 15 -3.21 -1.89 9.82
C ASP A 15 -3.40 -1.45 8.38
N PHE A 16 -2.54 -0.55 7.93
CA PHE A 16 -2.46 -0.12 6.53
C PHE A 16 -1.19 -0.71 5.93
N MET A 17 -1.32 -1.45 4.84
CA MET A 17 -0.19 -2.06 4.14
C MET A 17 -0.52 -2.07 2.66
N ARG A 18 0.09 -1.15 1.89
CA ARG A 18 -0.23 -1.02 0.47
C ARG A 18 0.99 -0.67 -0.35
N GLU A 19 0.99 -1.13 -1.60
CA GLU A 19 1.97 -0.73 -2.60
C GLU A 19 1.31 0.08 -3.70
N PHE A 20 2.10 0.96 -4.32
CA PHE A 20 1.65 1.89 -5.33
C PHE A 20 2.67 1.93 -6.47
N LYS A 21 2.21 2.24 -7.66
CA LYS A 21 3.08 2.33 -8.83
C LYS A 21 3.87 3.63 -8.88
N THR A 22 3.32 4.71 -8.33
CA THR A 22 3.97 6.02 -8.34
C THR A 22 3.97 6.65 -6.96
N LEU A 23 4.90 7.58 -6.76
CA LEU A 23 4.96 8.33 -5.51
C LEU A 23 3.70 9.17 -5.30
N ASP A 24 3.14 9.73 -6.35
CA ASP A 24 1.91 10.51 -6.25
C ASP A 24 0.75 9.66 -5.75
N GLU A 25 0.63 8.44 -6.26
CA GLU A 25 -0.41 7.51 -5.80
C GLU A 25 -0.23 7.15 -4.32
N LEU A 26 1.01 6.97 -3.87
CA LEU A 26 1.30 6.70 -2.46
C LEU A 26 0.87 7.86 -1.58
N LYS A 27 1.23 9.07 -1.96
CA LYS A 27 0.89 10.26 -1.17
C LYS A 27 -0.61 10.44 -1.05
N ARG A 28 -1.32 10.28 -2.16
CA ARG A 28 -2.78 10.38 -2.18
C ARG A 28 -3.46 9.26 -1.40
N GLY A 29 -2.90 8.06 -1.50
CA GLY A 29 -3.41 6.92 -0.74
C GLY A 29 -3.32 7.11 0.76
N ILE A 30 -2.24 7.72 1.24
CA ILE A 30 -2.08 8.02 2.67
C ILE A 30 -3.13 9.03 3.14
N VAL A 31 -3.29 10.13 2.41
CA VAL A 31 -4.26 11.16 2.79
C VAL A 31 -5.68 10.61 2.75
N GLU A 32 -6.01 9.83 1.72
CA GLU A 32 -7.31 9.18 1.63
C GLU A 32 -7.58 8.28 2.83
N ASN A 33 -6.59 7.46 3.21
CA ASN A 33 -6.75 6.56 4.34
C ASN A 33 -7.00 7.30 5.65
N GLU A 34 -6.31 8.42 5.86
CA GLU A 34 -6.44 9.18 7.08
C GLU A 34 -7.76 9.95 7.16
N LEU A 35 -8.21 10.48 6.05
CA LEU A 35 -9.42 11.32 6.03
C LEU A 35 -10.69 10.52 5.78
N TRP A 36 -10.57 9.29 5.31
CA TRP A 36 -11.75 8.51 4.92
C TRP A 36 -12.75 8.38 6.06
N PHE A 37 -12.29 7.98 7.24
CA PHE A 37 -13.16 7.79 8.39
C PHE A 37 -13.66 9.12 8.97
N GLU A 38 -12.84 10.14 8.93
CA GLU A 38 -13.24 11.46 9.43
C GLU A 38 -14.39 12.05 8.62
N MET A 39 -14.46 11.67 7.34
CA MET A 39 -15.47 12.18 6.43
C MET A 39 -16.57 11.17 6.13
N TYR A 40 -16.62 10.08 6.90
CA TYR A 40 -17.59 9.04 6.67
C TYR A 40 -19.01 9.48 7.03
N ASP A 41 -19.92 9.25 6.09
CA ASP A 41 -21.34 9.58 6.24
C ASP A 41 -22.12 8.29 6.43
N TYR A 42 -22.60 8.05 7.64
CA TYR A 42 -23.32 6.83 7.99
C TYR A 42 -24.65 6.68 7.25
N GLU A 43 -25.30 7.79 6.94
CA GLU A 43 -26.57 7.74 6.20
C GLU A 43 -26.37 7.25 4.77
N LYS A 44 -25.27 7.66 4.15
CA LYS A 44 -24.92 7.26 2.78
C LYS A 44 -24.07 6.01 2.73
N SER A 45 -23.59 5.52 3.87
CA SER A 45 -22.68 4.40 4.00
C SER A 45 -21.43 4.54 3.14
N LYS A 46 -20.89 5.76 3.09
CA LYS A 46 -19.66 6.05 2.33
C LYS A 46 -18.96 7.27 2.87
N SER A 47 -17.70 7.44 2.49
CA SER A 47 -16.94 8.64 2.83
C SER A 47 -17.22 9.74 1.80
N ASN A 48 -17.24 10.97 2.27
CA ASN A 48 -17.34 12.15 1.40
C ASN A 48 -15.97 12.61 0.89
N TYR A 49 -14.91 11.91 1.23
CA TYR A 49 -13.58 12.25 0.74
C TYR A 49 -13.50 12.09 -0.78
N THR A 50 -12.91 13.09 -1.44
CA THR A 50 -12.64 13.06 -2.88
C THR A 50 -11.18 13.41 -3.12
N ASP A 51 -10.63 12.97 -4.24
CA ASP A 51 -9.21 13.13 -4.54
C ASP A 51 -8.77 14.59 -4.67
N ASP A 52 -9.68 15.48 -5.02
CA ASP A 52 -9.38 16.91 -5.11
C ASP A 52 -9.18 17.56 -3.73
N MET A 53 -9.48 16.88 -2.66
CA MET A 53 -9.23 17.34 -1.30
C MET A 53 -7.78 17.13 -0.86
N TYR A 54 -7.00 16.41 -1.65
CA TYR A 54 -5.59 16.17 -1.36
C TYR A 54 -4.79 17.48 -1.38
N THR A 55 -3.89 17.64 -0.40
CA THR A 55 -2.89 18.70 -0.41
C THR A 55 -1.54 18.14 0.07
N GLU A 56 -0.45 18.75 -0.36
CA GLU A 56 0.88 18.37 0.13
C GLU A 56 1.02 18.58 1.64
N GLU A 57 0.34 19.57 2.18
CA GLU A 57 0.37 19.83 3.63
C GLU A 57 -0.27 18.68 4.40
N LEU A 58 -1.41 18.16 3.93
CA LEU A 58 -2.05 17.00 4.54
C LEU A 58 -1.15 15.78 4.48
N PHE A 59 -0.49 15.56 3.35
CA PHE A 59 0.44 14.45 3.25
C PHE A 59 1.58 14.58 4.26
N LYS A 60 2.19 15.75 4.38
CA LYS A 60 3.27 15.98 5.34
C LYS A 60 2.82 15.78 6.78
N GLU A 61 1.61 16.23 7.10
CA GLU A 61 1.05 16.07 8.42
C GLU A 61 0.87 14.59 8.81
N HIS A 62 0.33 13.80 7.90
CA HIS A 62 0.00 12.40 8.19
C HIS A 62 1.12 11.41 7.90
N SER A 63 2.07 11.77 7.06
CA SER A 63 3.15 10.86 6.64
C SER A 63 4.02 10.38 7.79
N GLU A 64 4.12 11.16 8.85
CA GLU A 64 4.94 10.80 10.02
C GLU A 64 4.46 9.53 10.70
N SER A 65 3.18 9.19 10.56
CA SER A 65 2.61 7.99 11.14
C SER A 65 2.84 6.75 10.30
N TYR A 66 3.43 6.89 9.12
CA TYR A 66 3.64 5.80 8.17
C TYR A 66 5.12 5.54 7.97
N THR A 67 5.46 4.29 7.68
CA THR A 67 6.78 3.95 7.16
C THR A 67 6.66 3.89 5.64
N LEU A 68 7.55 4.61 4.95
CA LEU A 68 7.51 4.75 3.50
C LEU A 68 8.71 4.02 2.88
N TYR A 69 8.47 3.34 1.76
CA TYR A 69 9.50 2.56 1.09
C TYR A 69 9.52 2.87 -0.40
N GLU A 70 10.71 2.90 -0.96
CA GLU A 70 10.95 2.96 -2.39
C GLU A 70 11.71 1.68 -2.74
N ILE A 71 11.15 0.84 -3.59
CA ILE A 71 11.63 -0.52 -3.81
C ILE A 71 11.80 -0.79 -5.28
N ASP A 72 12.95 -1.35 -5.66
CA ASP A 72 13.20 -1.81 -7.02
C ASP A 72 12.96 -3.32 -7.07
N LEU A 73 12.05 -3.74 -7.94
CA LEU A 73 11.73 -5.15 -8.14
C LEU A 73 12.18 -5.62 -9.52
N HIS A 74 12.76 -6.82 -9.59
CA HIS A 74 12.98 -7.52 -10.84
C HIS A 74 11.65 -8.04 -11.37
N ASP A 75 11.59 -8.37 -12.66
CA ASP A 75 10.34 -8.79 -13.30
C ASP A 75 9.71 -10.03 -12.68
N ASP A 76 10.52 -10.89 -12.07
CA ASP A 76 10.07 -12.12 -11.43
C ASP A 76 9.83 -11.97 -9.92
N GLU A 77 9.83 -10.76 -9.42
CA GLU A 77 9.66 -10.48 -7.99
C GLU A 77 8.35 -9.75 -7.70
N LYS A 78 7.88 -9.95 -6.47
CA LYS A 78 6.71 -9.23 -5.94
C LYS A 78 6.90 -8.98 -4.46
N LEU A 79 6.10 -8.07 -3.90
CA LEU A 79 6.05 -7.86 -2.46
C LEU A 79 5.05 -8.84 -1.84
N GLU A 80 5.44 -9.44 -0.72
CA GLU A 80 4.57 -10.26 0.10
C GLU A 80 4.44 -9.59 1.47
N TRP A 81 3.20 -9.28 1.86
CA TRP A 81 2.93 -8.58 3.10
C TRP A 81 2.77 -9.57 4.25
N ASN A 82 3.36 -9.24 5.39
CA ASN A 82 3.29 -10.04 6.60
C ASN A 82 2.22 -9.48 7.52
N GLU A 83 1.13 -10.21 7.67
CA GLU A 83 0.00 -9.78 8.49
C GLU A 83 0.11 -10.19 9.96
N TYR A 84 1.01 -11.11 10.27
CA TYR A 84 1.01 -11.77 11.58
C TYR A 84 2.02 -11.23 12.57
N ASP A 85 3.04 -10.57 12.07
CA ASP A 85 4.18 -10.22 12.88
C ASP A 85 4.27 -8.72 13.03
N GLY A 86 4.13 -8.19 14.18
CA GLY A 86 4.09 -6.74 14.40
C GLY A 86 5.31 -5.94 13.95
N GLN A 87 6.30 -6.55 13.30
CA GLN A 87 7.54 -5.86 13.00
C GLN A 87 7.74 -5.49 11.55
N SER A 88 7.74 -6.44 10.66
CA SER A 88 8.05 -6.17 9.26
C SER A 88 6.80 -6.28 8.43
N SER A 89 6.59 -5.32 7.54
CA SER A 89 5.38 -5.27 6.75
C SER A 89 5.43 -6.12 5.51
N PHE A 90 6.60 -6.28 4.89
CA PHE A 90 6.70 -7.00 3.64
C PHE A 90 8.09 -7.61 3.45
N ARG A 91 8.15 -8.51 2.47
CA ARG A 91 9.41 -9.06 1.96
C ARG A 91 9.30 -9.22 0.45
N ILE A 92 10.45 -9.29 -0.22
CA ILE A 92 10.50 -9.51 -1.66
C ILE A 92 10.59 -11.02 -1.91
N VAL A 93 9.67 -11.53 -2.74
CA VAL A 93 9.63 -12.96 -3.06
C VAL A 93 9.51 -13.16 -4.57
N LYS A 94 9.86 -14.37 -5.03
CA LYS A 94 9.67 -14.75 -6.43
C LYS A 94 8.20 -15.02 -6.71
N LYS A 95 7.77 -14.77 -7.93
CA LYS A 95 6.39 -15.01 -8.35
C LYS A 95 6.17 -16.50 -8.57
N GLU A 96 5.40 -17.12 -7.70
CA GLU A 96 5.13 -18.55 -7.78
C GLU A 96 4.31 -18.96 -8.98
N VAL A 97 3.44 -18.11 -9.43
CA VAL A 97 2.55 -18.40 -10.57
C VAL A 97 3.34 -18.73 -11.83
N GLU A 98 4.47 -18.06 -12.05
CA GLU A 98 5.32 -18.30 -13.21
C GLU A 98 5.99 -19.69 -13.13
N ILE A 99 6.39 -20.09 -11.92
CA ILE A 99 6.99 -21.41 -11.71
C ILE A 99 5.97 -22.49 -12.03
N LEU A 100 4.75 -22.36 -11.56
CA LEU A 100 3.69 -23.32 -11.81
C LEU A 100 3.35 -23.41 -13.30
N SER A 101 3.31 -22.28 -13.98
CA SER A 101 3.05 -22.25 -15.42
C SER A 101 4.14 -22.99 -16.20
N THR A 102 5.40 -22.79 -15.81
CA THR A 102 6.53 -23.47 -16.43
C THR A 102 6.45 -24.99 -16.23
N MET A 103 6.11 -25.41 -15.03
CA MET A 103 5.96 -26.83 -14.72
C MET A 103 4.86 -27.49 -15.54
N LYS A 104 3.75 -26.80 -15.76
CA LYS A 104 2.68 -27.31 -16.58
C LYS A 104 3.08 -27.46 -18.04
N GLN A 105 3.93 -26.61 -18.53
CA GLN A 105 4.41 -26.68 -19.91
C GLN A 105 5.34 -27.89 -20.16
N VAL A 106 6.03 -28.32 -19.13
CA VAL A 106 6.95 -29.45 -19.23
C VAL A 106 6.20 -30.77 -19.33
N GLU A 107 5.02 -30.85 -18.81
CA GLU A 107 4.19 -32.04 -18.93
C GLU A 107 3.66 -32.26 -20.35
#